data_4ac7b7365b5df34538407e3ccf59be08
#
_entry.id   4ac7b7365b5df34538407e3ccf59be08
#
_cell.length_a   1.000
_cell.length_b   1.000
_cell.length_c   1.000
_cell.angle_alpha   90.00
_cell.angle_beta   90.00
_cell.angle_gamma   90.00
#
_symmetry.space_group_name_H-M   'P 1'
#
loop_
_entity.id
_entity.type
_entity.pdbx_description
1 polymer ?
#
loop_
_entity_poly.entity_id
_entity_poly.type
_entity_poly.pdbx_seq_one_letter_code
_entity_poly.pdbx_strand_id
1 'polypeptide(L)'
;MDFFDLEGKEDEDIIFDIFDLNKLQKQIFEELREKQLTVQELAAEVDRNRSTVQRALQDMLDKDLIMREGKTDKTVYYVYTTLPFEELKQIAKQTLDSWHDKVKSKLQ
;
A
#
# COMPACT_ATOMS: atom_id res chain seq x y z
N MET A 1 24.09 6.49 -6.63
CA MET A 1 23.24 5.27 -6.64
C MET A 1 21.79 5.66 -6.41
N ASP A 2 20.90 5.23 -7.27
CA ASP A 2 19.48 5.46 -7.07
C ASP A 2 19.02 4.69 -5.84
N PHE A 3 18.14 5.29 -5.03
CA PHE A 3 17.56 4.66 -3.84
C PHE A 3 16.86 3.33 -4.17
N PHE A 4 16.33 3.21 -5.39
CA PHE A 4 15.62 2.02 -5.86
C PHE A 4 16.43 1.15 -6.83
N ASP A 5 17.76 1.25 -6.81
CA ASP A 5 18.66 0.34 -7.55
C ASP A 5 18.93 -0.97 -6.80
N LEU A 6 18.01 -1.34 -5.92
CA LEU A 6 18.09 -2.57 -5.16
C LEU A 6 17.27 -3.66 -5.86
N GLU A 7 17.53 -4.91 -5.53
CA GLU A 7 16.73 -6.01 -6.04
C GLU A 7 15.29 -5.89 -5.54
N GLY A 8 14.33 -6.40 -6.32
CA GLY A 8 12.90 -6.17 -6.10
C GLY A 8 12.41 -6.41 -4.68
N LYS A 9 12.94 -7.43 -3.97
CA LYS A 9 12.55 -7.73 -2.60
C LYS A 9 13.00 -6.63 -1.63
N GLU A 10 14.18 -6.09 -1.84
CA GLU A 10 14.71 -5.01 -1.02
C GLU A 10 13.96 -3.70 -1.28
N ASP A 11 13.59 -3.45 -2.55
CA ASP A 11 12.78 -2.29 -2.93
C ASP A 11 11.42 -2.33 -2.22
N GLU A 12 10.81 -3.50 -2.15
CA GLU A 12 9.53 -3.70 -1.49
C GLU A 12 9.61 -3.41 0.02
N ASP A 13 10.65 -3.93 0.67
CA ASP A 13 10.90 -3.68 2.09
C ASP A 13 11.10 -2.19 2.37
N ILE A 14 11.80 -1.50 1.49
CA ILE A 14 12.00 -0.05 1.61
C ILE A 14 10.67 0.69 1.51
N ILE A 15 9.81 0.30 0.56
CA ILE A 15 8.48 0.89 0.41
C ILE A 15 7.67 0.67 1.69
N PHE A 16 7.69 -0.52 2.26
CA PHE A 16 6.99 -0.82 3.50
C PHE A 16 7.45 0.07 4.65
N ASP A 17 8.75 0.32 4.74
CA ASP A 17 9.31 1.18 5.78
C ASP A 17 8.94 2.64 5.59
N ILE A 18 9.01 3.14 4.35
CA ILE A 18 8.67 4.54 4.04
C ILE A 18 7.22 4.85 4.41
N PHE A 19 6.30 3.93 4.13
CA PHE A 19 4.88 4.12 4.40
C PHE A 19 4.44 3.59 5.77
N ASP A 20 5.39 3.09 6.55
CA ASP A 20 5.14 2.61 7.91
C ASP A 20 4.01 1.57 7.96
N LEU A 21 4.11 0.56 7.12
CA LEU A 21 3.11 -0.49 7.05
C LEU A 21 3.33 -1.50 8.17
N ASN A 22 2.25 -1.84 8.86
CA ASN A 22 2.30 -2.88 9.87
C ASN A 22 2.27 -4.28 9.22
N LYS A 23 2.39 -5.30 10.03
CA LYS A 23 2.46 -6.69 9.55
C LYS A 23 1.23 -7.08 8.73
N LEU A 24 0.04 -6.70 9.19
CA LEU A 24 -1.20 -7.00 8.47
C LEU A 24 -1.24 -6.30 7.11
N GLN A 25 -0.85 -5.03 7.07
CA GLN A 25 -0.84 -4.27 5.82
C GLN A 25 0.16 -4.84 4.81
N LYS A 26 1.31 -5.33 5.29
CA LYS A 26 2.28 -6.01 4.41
C LYS A 26 1.67 -7.29 3.82
N GLN A 27 0.94 -8.05 4.61
CA GLN A 27 0.26 -9.26 4.13
C GLN A 27 -0.81 -8.92 3.08
N ILE A 28 -1.59 -7.86 3.33
CA ILE A 28 -2.60 -7.38 2.38
C ILE A 28 -1.94 -6.95 1.07
N PHE A 29 -0.86 -6.19 1.15
CA PHE A 29 -0.12 -5.72 -0.02
C PHE A 29 0.34 -6.91 -0.87
N GLU A 30 0.92 -7.94 -0.25
CA GLU A 30 1.37 -9.14 -0.95
C GLU A 30 0.22 -9.84 -1.69
N GLU A 31 -0.94 -9.96 -1.04
CA GLU A 31 -2.11 -10.58 -1.67
C GLU A 31 -2.61 -9.78 -2.86
N LEU A 32 -2.60 -8.46 -2.76
CA LEU A 32 -3.13 -7.58 -3.80
C LEU A 32 -2.19 -7.40 -4.99
N ARG A 33 -0.93 -7.79 -4.87
CA ARG A 33 0.03 -7.67 -5.99
C ARG A 33 -0.32 -8.59 -7.14
N GLU A 34 -0.93 -9.71 -6.87
CA GLU A 34 -1.16 -10.74 -7.88
C GLU A 34 -2.61 -10.82 -8.34
N LYS A 35 -3.55 -10.28 -7.56
CA LYS A 35 -4.98 -10.40 -7.88
C LYS A 35 -5.79 -9.28 -7.25
N GLN A 36 -6.95 -9.03 -7.83
CA GLN A 36 -7.95 -8.12 -7.27
C GLN A 36 -8.78 -8.90 -6.25
N LEU A 37 -8.98 -8.34 -5.08
CA LEU A 37 -9.72 -9.00 -4.00
C LEU A 37 -10.71 -8.03 -3.35
N THR A 38 -11.85 -8.59 -2.91
CA THR A 38 -12.79 -7.86 -2.05
C THR A 38 -12.28 -7.88 -0.60
N VAL A 39 -12.86 -7.04 0.25
CA VAL A 39 -12.51 -7.03 1.67
C VAL A 39 -12.79 -8.39 2.32
N GLN A 40 -13.87 -9.05 1.92
CA GLN A 40 -14.24 -10.36 2.45
C GLN A 40 -13.23 -11.44 2.06
N GLU A 41 -12.79 -11.42 0.81
CA GLU A 41 -11.76 -12.35 0.32
C GLU A 41 -10.42 -12.11 1.04
N LEU A 42 -10.03 -10.85 1.21
CA LEU A 42 -8.82 -10.49 1.95
C LEU A 42 -8.88 -10.96 3.39
N ALA A 43 -10.02 -10.74 4.05
CA ALA A 43 -10.21 -11.16 5.44
C ALA A 43 -10.00 -12.67 5.59
N ALA A 44 -10.48 -13.46 4.65
CA ALA A 44 -10.27 -14.91 4.62
C ALA A 44 -8.79 -15.25 4.41
N GLU A 45 -8.12 -14.59 3.46
CA GLU A 45 -6.72 -14.87 3.12
C GLU A 45 -5.77 -14.52 4.27
N VAL A 46 -6.00 -13.43 4.98
CA VAL A 46 -5.11 -12.99 6.06
C VAL A 46 -5.58 -13.46 7.45
N ASP A 47 -6.68 -14.19 7.51
CA ASP A 47 -7.26 -14.76 8.74
C ASP A 47 -7.50 -13.68 9.79
N ARG A 48 -8.20 -12.62 9.39
CA ARG A 48 -8.59 -11.51 10.26
C ARG A 48 -10.04 -11.14 10.01
N ASN A 49 -10.66 -10.49 10.98
CA ASN A 49 -12.04 -10.06 10.80
C ASN A 49 -12.13 -8.91 9.78
N ARG A 50 -13.31 -8.77 9.19
CA ARG A 50 -13.58 -7.81 8.14
C ARG A 50 -13.31 -6.37 8.57
N SER A 51 -13.69 -5.99 9.79
CA SER A 51 -13.50 -4.63 10.30
C SER A 51 -12.04 -4.26 10.40
N THR A 52 -11.20 -5.19 10.86
CA THR A 52 -9.75 -4.99 10.97
C THR A 52 -9.13 -4.79 9.59
N VAL A 53 -9.50 -5.64 8.63
CA VAL A 53 -9.01 -5.56 7.26
C VAL A 53 -9.47 -4.25 6.60
N GLN A 54 -10.72 -3.86 6.83
CA GLN A 54 -11.26 -2.64 6.24
C GLN A 54 -10.53 -1.38 6.73
N ARG A 55 -10.19 -1.33 8.03
CA ARG A 55 -9.39 -0.22 8.58
C ARG A 55 -7.98 -0.18 8.00
N ALA A 56 -7.36 -1.36 7.87
CA ALA A 56 -6.04 -1.46 7.25
C ALA A 56 -6.06 -0.98 5.80
N LEU A 57 -7.08 -1.38 5.04
CA LEU A 57 -7.26 -0.95 3.65
C LEU A 57 -7.49 0.55 3.55
N GLN A 58 -8.29 1.12 4.46
CA GLN A 58 -8.54 2.56 4.44
C GLN A 58 -7.26 3.36 4.64
N ASP A 59 -6.41 2.94 5.57
CA ASP A 59 -5.12 3.58 5.79
C ASP A 59 -4.23 3.48 4.54
N MET A 60 -4.23 2.33 3.89
CA MET A 60 -3.45 2.13 2.67
C MET A 60 -4.00 2.95 1.49
N LEU A 61 -5.31 3.13 1.40
CA LEU A 61 -5.93 4.02 0.42
C LEU A 61 -5.53 5.47 0.68
N ASP A 62 -5.54 5.90 1.94
CA ASP A 62 -5.18 7.26 2.32
C ASP A 62 -3.71 7.56 2.01
N LYS A 63 -2.86 6.55 2.00
CA LYS A 63 -1.44 6.65 1.62
C LYS A 63 -1.21 6.49 0.12
N ASP A 64 -2.25 6.31 -0.66
CA ASP A 64 -2.18 6.12 -2.12
C ASP A 64 -1.39 4.87 -2.54
N LEU A 65 -1.40 3.83 -1.71
CA LEU A 65 -0.68 2.58 -2.00
C LEU A 65 -1.50 1.58 -2.77
N ILE A 66 -2.81 1.66 -2.65
CA ILE A 66 -3.75 0.75 -3.28
C ILE A 66 -4.88 1.53 -3.94
N MET A 67 -5.58 0.88 -4.82
CA MET A 67 -6.77 1.40 -5.48
C MET A 67 -7.95 0.51 -5.17
N ARG A 68 -9.14 1.08 -5.27
CA ARG A 68 -10.36 0.29 -5.26
C ARG A 68 -11.21 0.65 -6.47
N GLU A 69 -11.93 -0.34 -6.96
CA GLU A 69 -12.85 -0.17 -8.08
C GLU A 69 -14.22 -0.70 -7.66
N GLY A 70 -15.25 0.11 -7.90
CA GLY A 70 -16.63 -0.31 -7.65
C GLY A 70 -17.10 -1.27 -8.72
N LYS A 71 -17.72 -2.35 -8.31
CA LYS A 71 -18.36 -3.34 -9.19
C LYS A 71 -19.82 -3.43 -8.81
N THR A 72 -20.66 -3.75 -9.79
CA THR A 72 -22.08 -3.94 -9.57
C THR A 72 -22.48 -5.32 -10.06
N ASP A 73 -22.98 -6.13 -9.15
CA ASP A 73 -23.72 -7.34 -9.45
C ASP A 73 -25.08 -7.14 -8.80
N LYS A 74 -25.56 -7.96 -7.94
CA LYS A 74 -26.83 -7.74 -7.22
C LYS A 74 -26.74 -6.55 -6.26
N THR A 75 -25.53 -6.25 -5.78
CA THR A 75 -25.21 -5.12 -4.92
C THR A 75 -23.93 -4.46 -5.41
N VAL A 76 -23.66 -3.26 -4.93
CA VAL A 76 -22.39 -2.58 -5.19
C VAL A 76 -21.36 -3.11 -4.21
N TYR A 77 -20.18 -3.48 -4.73
CA TYR A 77 -19.05 -3.93 -3.92
C TYR A 77 -17.76 -3.38 -4.49
N TYR A 78 -16.70 -3.41 -3.71
CA TYR A 78 -15.39 -2.90 -4.13
C TYR A 78 -14.37 -4.04 -4.22
N VAL A 79 -13.52 -3.97 -5.25
CA VAL A 79 -12.33 -4.79 -5.35
C VAL A 79 -11.10 -3.91 -5.18
N TYR A 80 -10.09 -4.43 -4.54
CA TYR A 80 -8.86 -3.72 -4.20
C TYR A 80 -7.70 -4.30 -4.98
N THR A 81 -6.76 -3.45 -5.36
CA THR A 81 -5.52 -3.85 -6.03
C THR A 81 -4.40 -2.87 -5.69
N THR A 82 -3.16 -3.28 -5.83
CA THR A 82 -2.03 -2.36 -5.67
C THR A 82 -1.88 -1.49 -6.91
N LEU A 83 -1.23 -0.34 -6.74
CA LEU A 83 -0.74 0.43 -7.87
C LEU A 83 0.40 -0.32 -8.55
N PRO A 84 0.67 -0.04 -9.84
CA PRO A 84 1.87 -0.55 -10.49
C PRO A 84 3.13 -0.18 -9.70
N PHE A 85 4.10 -1.07 -9.66
CA PHE A 85 5.30 -0.89 -8.83
C PHE A 85 6.05 0.40 -9.15
N GLU A 86 6.10 0.78 -10.43
CA GLU A 86 6.75 2.03 -10.84
C GLU A 86 6.04 3.27 -10.26
N GLU A 87 4.73 3.25 -10.16
CA GLU A 87 3.99 4.34 -9.51
C GLU A 87 4.24 4.37 -8.01
N LEU A 88 4.32 3.20 -7.36
CA LEU A 88 4.67 3.11 -5.94
C LEU A 88 6.05 3.69 -5.67
N LYS A 89 7.02 3.42 -6.53
CA LYS A 89 8.36 4.01 -6.44
C LYS A 89 8.31 5.53 -6.51
N GLN A 90 7.52 6.09 -7.42
CA GLN A 90 7.39 7.54 -7.56
C GLN A 90 6.79 8.16 -6.30
N ILE A 91 5.74 7.57 -5.76
CA ILE A 91 5.10 8.04 -4.53
C ILE A 91 6.09 7.98 -3.36
N ALA A 92 6.84 6.88 -3.25
CA ALA A 92 7.84 6.72 -2.21
C ALA A 92 8.93 7.79 -2.29
N LYS A 93 9.42 8.08 -3.50
CA LYS A 93 10.42 9.13 -3.73
C LYS A 93 9.89 10.49 -3.33
N GLN A 94 8.66 10.81 -3.72
CA GLN A 94 8.02 12.08 -3.37
C GLN A 94 7.85 12.22 -1.85
N THR A 95 7.47 11.13 -1.17
CA THR A 95 7.32 11.11 0.27
C THR A 95 8.65 11.37 0.98
N LEU A 96 9.73 10.74 0.52
CA LEU A 96 11.07 10.96 1.06
C LEU A 96 11.54 12.39 0.82
N ASP A 97 11.36 12.92 -0.37
CA ASP A 97 11.76 14.29 -0.72
C ASP A 97 11.04 15.30 0.16
N SER A 98 9.75 15.14 0.34
CA SER A 98 8.93 16.00 1.18
C SER A 98 9.41 15.97 2.64
N TRP A 99 9.70 14.79 3.16
CA TRP A 99 10.21 14.62 4.52
C TRP A 99 11.59 15.26 4.67
N HIS A 100 12.47 15.05 3.70
CA HIS A 100 13.81 15.61 3.69
C HIS A 100 13.76 17.14 3.72
N ASP A 101 12.91 17.75 2.91
CA ASP A 101 12.74 19.20 2.86
C ASP A 101 12.24 19.75 4.19
N LYS A 102 11.29 19.06 4.84
CA LYS A 102 10.79 19.47 6.14
C LYS A 102 11.87 19.44 7.22
N VAL A 103 12.68 18.38 7.24
CA VAL A 103 13.78 18.25 8.21
C VAL A 103 14.82 19.33 7.97
N LYS A 104 15.21 19.52 6.72
CA LYS A 104 16.18 20.56 6.34
C LYS A 104 15.71 21.95 6.75
N SER A 105 14.45 22.26 6.51
CA SER A 105 13.85 23.54 6.87
C SER A 105 13.89 23.79 8.39
N LYS A 106 13.65 22.76 9.19
CA LYS A 106 13.69 22.86 10.65
C LYS A 106 15.09 23.03 11.19
N LEU A 107 16.11 22.57 10.48
CA LEU A 107 17.51 22.68 10.91
C LEU A 107 18.17 24.00 10.50
N GLN A 108 17.50 24.78 9.68
CA GLN A 108 17.93 26.13 9.32
C GLN A 108 17.34 27.12 10.32
#